data_2a0319ab277b9d4d82b75670cb2834f5
#
_entry.id   2a0319ab277b9d4d82b75670cb2834f5
#
_cell.length_a   1.000
_cell.length_b   1.000
_cell.length_c   1.000
_cell.angle_alpha   90.00
_cell.angle_beta   90.00
_cell.angle_gamma   90.00
#
_symmetry.space_group_name_H-M   'P 1'
#
loop_
_entity.id
_entity.type
_entity.pdbx_description
1 polymer ?
#
loop_
_entity_poly.entity_id
_entity_poly.type
_entity_poly.pdbx_seq_one_letter_code
_entity_poly.pdbx_strand_id
1 'polypeptide(L)'
;MLILAADTSLPLLSVALLRDETVIGALSLEGKGSRNEKLLPSVDWLLSESGTPRESIDLFAVTRGPGSFTGVRIGLATIQGLALVLGKPVCAMSTHEAIASEFHQRVVIADDAGRGEFYLSEFEAGRETRPPHLATAEERSRLHGHVVDVSAYLQRHNVAAGCARRALEIHRSGALDRYADVTPIYVRLAEAEVKLQQKRSE
;
A
#
# COMPACT_ATOMS: atom_id res chain seq x y z
N MET A 1 8.86 17.50 -8.67
CA MET A 1 8.40 16.13 -8.96
C MET A 1 7.00 15.94 -8.43
N LEU A 2 6.10 15.41 -9.24
CA LEU A 2 4.71 15.17 -8.88
C LEU A 2 4.45 13.66 -8.84
N ILE A 3 3.96 13.15 -7.72
CA ILE A 3 3.69 11.73 -7.48
C ILE A 3 2.22 11.54 -7.19
N LEU A 4 1.54 10.66 -7.92
CA LEU A 4 0.23 10.14 -7.59
C LEU A 4 0.38 8.77 -6.92
N ALA A 5 -0.17 8.63 -5.73
CA ALA A 5 -0.14 7.37 -5.00
C ALA A 5 -1.54 6.84 -4.69
N ALA A 6 -1.68 5.51 -4.61
CA ALA A 6 -2.91 4.85 -4.23
C ALA A 6 -2.66 3.64 -3.33
N ASP A 7 -3.58 3.43 -2.38
CA ASP A 7 -3.75 2.19 -1.64
C ASP A 7 -5.21 1.72 -1.70
N THR A 8 -5.38 0.44 -2.02
CA THR A 8 -6.67 -0.26 -2.02
C THR A 8 -6.60 -1.59 -1.26
N SER A 9 -5.45 -1.85 -0.65
CA SER A 9 -5.18 -3.11 0.06
C SER A 9 -5.89 -3.19 1.42
N LEU A 10 -6.10 -2.04 2.06
CA LEU A 10 -6.69 -1.89 3.39
C LEU A 10 -8.19 -1.56 3.34
N PRO A 11 -8.92 -1.57 4.49
CA PRO A 11 -10.35 -1.23 4.53
C PRO A 11 -10.69 0.15 3.95
N LEU A 12 -9.83 1.15 4.15
CA LEU A 12 -9.94 2.46 3.52
C LEU A 12 -9.22 2.46 2.17
N LEU A 13 -9.93 2.85 1.10
CA LEU A 13 -9.29 3.26 -0.14
C LEU A 13 -8.62 4.61 0.12
N SER A 14 -7.38 4.79 -0.27
CA SER A 14 -6.71 6.08 -0.20
C SER A 14 -6.00 6.44 -1.50
N VAL A 15 -6.00 7.73 -1.81
CA VAL A 15 -5.23 8.34 -2.89
C VAL A 15 -4.57 9.61 -2.39
N ALA A 16 -3.40 9.95 -2.93
CA ALA A 16 -2.67 11.16 -2.56
C ALA A 16 -1.88 11.71 -3.74
N LEU A 17 -1.74 13.04 -3.76
CA LEU A 17 -0.83 13.77 -4.63
C LEU A 17 0.27 14.41 -3.78
N LEU A 18 1.50 14.10 -4.10
CA LEU A 18 2.68 14.70 -3.51
C LEU A 18 3.39 15.55 -4.56
N ARG A 19 3.62 16.82 -4.25
CA ARG A 19 4.48 17.71 -5.04
C ARG A 19 5.74 17.99 -4.25
N ASP A 20 6.87 17.48 -4.76
CA ASP A 20 8.14 17.47 -4.05
C ASP A 20 7.98 16.80 -2.67
N GLU A 21 8.05 17.53 -1.56
CA GLU A 21 7.87 16.98 -0.21
C GLU A 21 6.50 17.28 0.40
N THR A 22 5.66 18.03 -0.33
CA THR A 22 4.37 18.49 0.17
C THR A 22 3.24 17.65 -0.39
N VAL A 23 2.43 17.07 0.48
CA VAL A 23 1.14 16.46 0.10
C VAL A 23 0.18 17.60 -0.23
N ILE A 24 -0.10 17.79 -1.53
CA ILE A 24 -1.00 18.84 -2.02
C ILE A 24 -2.47 18.42 -2.02
N GLY A 25 -2.73 17.13 -1.87
CA GLY A 25 -4.08 16.61 -1.70
C GLY A 25 -4.03 15.14 -1.28
N ALA A 26 -4.97 14.73 -0.44
CA ALA A 26 -5.15 13.34 -0.04
C ALA A 26 -6.63 13.06 0.27
N LEU A 27 -7.08 11.87 -0.10
CA LEU A 27 -8.45 11.41 0.12
C LEU A 27 -8.41 10.01 0.69
N SER A 28 -9.20 9.77 1.74
CA SER A 28 -9.49 8.44 2.27
C SER A 28 -10.98 8.19 2.24
N LEU A 29 -11.40 7.05 1.70
CA LEU A 29 -12.80 6.67 1.59
C LEU A 29 -13.05 5.36 2.30
N GLU A 30 -13.95 5.37 3.27
CA GLU A 30 -14.53 4.17 3.83
C GLU A 30 -15.54 3.57 2.83
N GLY A 31 -15.40 2.31 2.50
CA GLY A 31 -16.17 1.78 1.39
C GLY A 31 -17.07 0.61 1.69
N LYS A 32 -18.39 0.85 1.85
CA LYS A 32 -19.39 -0.12 1.39
C LYS A 32 -19.50 0.02 -0.13
N GLY A 33 -19.03 -0.98 -0.89
CA GLY A 33 -19.09 -0.97 -2.36
C GLY A 33 -17.75 -1.35 -3.01
N SER A 34 -17.76 -1.48 -4.31
CA SER A 34 -16.60 -1.90 -5.08
C SER A 34 -15.52 -0.81 -5.08
N ARG A 35 -14.34 -1.11 -4.51
CA ARG A 35 -13.16 -0.23 -4.61
C ARG A 35 -12.81 0.10 -6.06
N ASN A 36 -13.13 -0.83 -6.97
CA ASN A 36 -12.94 -0.65 -8.41
C ASN A 36 -13.72 0.56 -8.94
N GLU A 37 -14.96 0.76 -8.47
CA GLU A 37 -15.82 1.85 -8.91
C GLU A 37 -15.40 3.21 -8.34
N LYS A 38 -14.61 3.23 -7.23
CA LYS A 38 -14.25 4.44 -6.51
C LYS A 38 -12.84 4.95 -6.80
N LEU A 39 -11.90 4.07 -7.18
CA LEU A 39 -10.49 4.47 -7.30
C LEU A 39 -10.27 5.51 -8.40
N LEU A 40 -10.70 5.25 -9.63
CA LEU A 40 -10.56 6.23 -10.74
C LEU A 40 -11.29 7.54 -10.47
N PRO A 41 -12.58 7.54 -10.05
CA PRO A 41 -13.25 8.78 -9.65
C PRO A 41 -12.54 9.55 -8.54
N SER A 42 -11.91 8.85 -7.58
CA SER A 42 -11.12 9.51 -6.52
C SER A 42 -9.87 10.16 -7.06
N VAL A 43 -9.19 9.52 -8.01
CA VAL A 43 -8.02 10.08 -8.70
C VAL A 43 -8.45 11.31 -9.52
N ASP A 44 -9.49 11.20 -10.33
CA ASP A 44 -9.97 12.29 -11.17
C ASP A 44 -10.44 13.49 -10.34
N TRP A 45 -11.17 13.23 -9.24
CA TRP A 45 -11.58 14.28 -8.31
C TRP A 45 -10.36 14.99 -7.69
N LEU A 46 -9.37 14.24 -7.22
CA LEU A 46 -8.17 14.79 -6.58
C LEU A 46 -7.35 15.64 -7.55
N LEU A 47 -7.20 15.20 -8.79
CA LEU A 47 -6.52 15.95 -9.86
C LEU A 47 -7.27 17.24 -10.21
N SER A 48 -8.60 17.15 -10.33
CA SER A 48 -9.47 18.30 -10.62
C SER A 48 -9.39 19.37 -9.53
N GLU A 49 -9.58 18.98 -8.26
CA GLU A 49 -9.57 19.90 -7.12
C GLU A 49 -8.19 20.55 -6.89
N SER A 50 -7.12 19.82 -7.19
CA SER A 50 -5.74 20.34 -7.09
C SER A 50 -5.32 21.17 -8.31
N GLY A 51 -6.16 21.28 -9.35
CA GLY A 51 -5.81 21.91 -10.62
C GLY A 51 -4.61 21.27 -11.32
N THR A 52 -4.41 19.96 -11.11
CA THR A 52 -3.24 19.22 -11.59
C THR A 52 -3.57 18.42 -12.85
N PRO A 53 -2.98 18.75 -14.01
CA PRO A 53 -3.12 17.92 -15.21
C PRO A 53 -2.51 16.53 -14.99
N ARG A 54 -3.20 15.47 -15.44
CA ARG A 54 -2.71 14.09 -15.28
C ARG A 54 -1.37 13.83 -15.98
N GLU A 55 -1.11 14.52 -17.07
CA GLU A 55 0.11 14.44 -17.85
C GLU A 55 1.33 14.98 -17.10
N SER A 56 1.11 15.83 -16.10
CA SER A 56 2.16 16.41 -15.24
C SER A 56 2.64 15.45 -14.15
N ILE A 57 1.99 14.31 -13.96
CA ILE A 57 2.45 13.28 -13.03
C ILE A 57 3.78 12.71 -13.54
N ASP A 58 4.78 12.67 -12.67
CA ASP A 58 6.12 12.17 -12.97
C ASP A 58 6.29 10.69 -12.59
N LEU A 59 5.64 10.26 -11.50
CA LEU A 59 5.75 8.93 -10.92
C LEU A 59 4.40 8.49 -10.35
N PHE A 60 4.04 7.25 -10.59
CA PHE A 60 2.94 6.58 -9.92
C PHE A 60 3.47 5.70 -8.78
N ALA A 61 2.80 5.72 -7.63
CA ALA A 61 3.12 4.87 -6.50
C ALA A 61 1.90 4.04 -6.08
N VAL A 62 2.12 2.79 -5.67
CA VAL A 62 1.02 1.90 -5.30
C VAL A 62 1.47 0.87 -4.27
N THR A 63 0.58 0.55 -3.35
CA THR A 63 0.79 -0.57 -2.43
C THR A 63 0.41 -1.89 -3.10
N ARG A 64 1.20 -2.94 -2.83
CA ARG A 64 1.01 -4.29 -3.39
C ARG A 64 0.66 -5.35 -2.35
N GLY A 65 0.15 -4.93 -1.18
CA GLY A 65 -0.18 -5.80 -0.05
C GLY A 65 0.95 -5.84 1.01
N PRO A 66 0.76 -6.56 2.11
CA PRO A 66 -0.38 -7.44 2.39
C PRO A 66 -1.70 -6.68 2.55
N GLY A 67 -2.82 -7.42 2.49
CA GLY A 67 -4.17 -6.90 2.66
C GLY A 67 -5.21 -7.64 1.84
N SER A 68 -6.28 -6.94 1.48
CA SER A 68 -7.39 -7.47 0.68
C SER A 68 -6.92 -7.98 -0.69
N PHE A 69 -7.10 -9.25 -0.98
CA PHE A 69 -6.74 -9.90 -2.24
C PHE A 69 -7.29 -9.17 -3.48
N THR A 70 -8.58 -8.83 -3.44
CA THR A 70 -9.24 -8.10 -4.52
C THR A 70 -8.77 -6.65 -4.58
N GLY A 71 -8.65 -6.00 -3.41
CA GLY A 71 -8.21 -4.61 -3.31
C GLY A 71 -6.83 -4.40 -3.92
N VAL A 72 -5.85 -5.22 -3.53
CA VAL A 72 -4.48 -5.15 -4.08
C VAL A 72 -4.47 -5.22 -5.60
N ARG A 73 -5.21 -6.16 -6.19
CA ARG A 73 -5.28 -6.29 -7.66
C ARG A 73 -5.90 -5.09 -8.35
N ILE A 74 -6.95 -4.52 -7.77
CA ILE A 74 -7.61 -3.32 -8.29
C ILE A 74 -6.61 -2.15 -8.32
N GLY A 75 -5.94 -1.88 -7.21
CA GLY A 75 -4.95 -0.80 -7.12
C GLY A 75 -3.83 -0.95 -8.14
N LEU A 76 -3.21 -2.12 -8.16
CA LEU A 76 -2.11 -2.43 -9.08
C LEU A 76 -2.55 -2.27 -10.54
N ALA A 77 -3.65 -2.91 -10.96
CA ALA A 77 -4.11 -2.85 -12.34
C ALA A 77 -4.46 -1.42 -12.78
N THR A 78 -5.12 -0.65 -11.90
CA THR A 78 -5.52 0.72 -12.21
C THR A 78 -4.31 1.64 -12.34
N ILE A 79 -3.40 1.60 -11.37
CA ILE A 79 -2.20 2.46 -11.37
C ILE A 79 -1.26 2.09 -12.51
N GLN A 80 -1.06 0.79 -12.77
CA GLN A 80 -0.29 0.36 -13.95
C GLN A 80 -0.91 0.83 -15.26
N GLY A 81 -2.25 0.74 -15.40
CA GLY A 81 -2.94 1.20 -16.59
C GLY A 81 -2.74 2.69 -16.83
N LEU A 82 -2.89 3.51 -15.79
CA LEU A 82 -2.64 4.96 -15.87
C LEU A 82 -1.18 5.27 -16.23
N ALA A 83 -0.23 4.62 -15.55
CA ALA A 83 1.19 4.81 -15.80
C ALA A 83 1.58 4.42 -17.22
N LEU A 84 1.05 3.30 -17.73
CA LEU A 84 1.31 2.82 -19.09
C LEU A 84 0.83 3.82 -20.14
N VAL A 85 -0.41 4.30 -20.00
CA VAL A 85 -0.99 5.28 -20.96
C VAL A 85 -0.21 6.59 -20.98
N LEU A 86 0.32 7.01 -19.83
CA LEU A 86 1.07 8.26 -19.70
C LEU A 86 2.59 8.10 -19.91
N GLY A 87 3.07 6.87 -20.13
CA GLY A 87 4.50 6.59 -20.29
C GLY A 87 5.32 6.92 -19.04
N LYS A 88 4.77 6.72 -17.84
CA LYS A 88 5.40 7.07 -16.56
C LYS A 88 5.80 5.83 -15.77
N PRO A 89 6.86 5.92 -14.94
CA PRO A 89 7.28 4.81 -14.09
C PRO A 89 6.27 4.54 -12.96
N VAL A 90 6.33 3.31 -12.43
CA VAL A 90 5.58 2.88 -11.24
C VAL A 90 6.56 2.48 -10.15
N CYS A 91 6.28 2.91 -8.92
CA CYS A 91 6.93 2.48 -7.69
C CYS A 91 5.90 1.66 -6.87
N ALA A 92 6.11 0.35 -6.79
CA ALA A 92 5.24 -0.55 -6.05
C ALA A 92 5.96 -1.05 -4.79
N MET A 93 5.34 -0.85 -3.62
CA MET A 93 5.92 -1.22 -2.32
C MET A 93 4.94 -2.02 -1.48
N SER A 94 5.41 -2.66 -0.40
CA SER A 94 4.49 -3.28 0.53
C SER A 94 3.62 -2.22 1.22
N THR A 95 2.38 -2.60 1.59
CA THR A 95 1.49 -1.73 2.36
C THR A 95 2.12 -1.37 3.70
N HIS A 96 2.80 -2.33 4.32
CA HIS A 96 3.49 -2.12 5.58
C HIS A 96 4.71 -1.20 5.43
N GLU A 97 5.44 -1.24 4.31
CA GLU A 97 6.55 -0.31 4.03
C GLU A 97 6.04 1.13 3.89
N ALA A 98 4.91 1.33 3.20
CA ALA A 98 4.29 2.65 3.08
C ALA A 98 3.93 3.25 4.45
N ILE A 99 3.44 2.42 5.39
CA ILE A 99 3.14 2.83 6.77
C ILE A 99 4.43 3.04 7.56
N ALA A 100 5.36 2.09 7.50
CA ALA A 100 6.59 2.11 8.27
C ALA A 100 7.52 3.27 7.91
N SER A 101 7.43 3.82 6.69
CA SER A 101 8.24 4.95 6.24
C SER A 101 8.05 6.23 7.07
N GLU A 102 6.96 6.34 7.82
CA GLU A 102 6.70 7.47 8.73
C GLU A 102 7.41 7.32 10.10
N PHE A 103 8.09 6.20 10.34
CA PHE A 103 8.75 5.89 11.61
C PHE A 103 10.25 5.70 11.43
N HIS A 104 11.06 6.49 12.15
CA HIS A 104 12.52 6.40 12.07
C HIS A 104 13.14 5.36 13.00
N GLN A 105 12.42 4.95 14.06
CA GLN A 105 12.83 3.90 14.99
C GLN A 105 12.40 2.52 14.50
N ARG A 106 12.85 1.49 15.23
CA ARG A 106 12.33 0.14 15.02
C ARG A 106 10.83 0.09 15.28
N VAL A 107 10.09 -0.47 14.33
CA VAL A 107 8.63 -0.57 14.38
C VAL A 107 8.17 -1.93 13.85
N VAL A 108 7.12 -2.46 14.47
CA VAL A 108 6.37 -3.62 13.98
C VAL A 108 5.04 -3.12 13.45
N ILE A 109 4.73 -3.41 12.20
CA ILE A 109 3.41 -3.12 11.63
C ILE A 109 2.54 -4.35 11.82
N ALA A 110 1.36 -4.18 12.40
CA ALA A 110 0.41 -5.24 12.69
C ALA A 110 -0.94 -4.92 12.03
N ASP A 111 -1.34 -5.75 11.06
CA ASP A 111 -2.61 -5.64 10.33
C ASP A 111 -3.47 -6.89 10.58
N ASP A 112 -4.77 -6.70 10.75
CA ASP A 112 -5.72 -7.79 10.96
C ASP A 112 -5.88 -8.59 9.65
N ALA A 113 -5.42 -9.84 9.68
CA ALA A 113 -5.56 -10.77 8.58
C ALA A 113 -6.90 -11.53 8.59
N GLY A 114 -7.77 -11.24 9.57
CA GLY A 114 -9.01 -11.99 9.84
C GLY A 114 -8.76 -13.33 10.52
N ARG A 115 -9.82 -13.94 11.03
CA ARG A 115 -9.78 -15.28 11.69
C ARG A 115 -8.90 -15.32 12.95
N GLY A 116 -8.63 -14.17 13.59
CA GLY A 116 -7.75 -14.07 14.76
C GLY A 116 -6.25 -14.14 14.43
N GLU A 117 -5.88 -13.96 13.18
CA GLU A 117 -4.50 -13.91 12.70
C GLU A 117 -4.14 -12.49 12.26
N PHE A 118 -2.86 -12.18 12.21
CA PHE A 118 -2.31 -10.88 11.87
C PHE A 118 -1.22 -11.00 10.81
N TYR A 119 -1.16 -10.04 9.89
CA TYR A 119 0.03 -9.81 9.09
C TYR A 119 1.00 -8.95 9.91
N LEU A 120 2.20 -9.45 10.16
CA LEU A 120 3.25 -8.73 10.85
C LEU A 120 4.43 -8.49 9.92
N SER A 121 5.05 -7.31 10.04
CA SER A 121 6.33 -6.97 9.39
C SER A 121 7.15 -6.14 10.35
N GLU A 122 8.48 -6.25 10.27
CA GLU A 122 9.38 -5.46 11.10
C GLU A 122 10.24 -4.53 10.24
N PHE A 123 10.41 -3.31 10.71
CA PHE A 123 11.23 -2.29 10.06
C PHE A 123 12.16 -1.63 11.07
N GLU A 124 13.32 -1.19 10.59
CA GLU A 124 14.26 -0.38 11.34
C GLU A 124 14.84 0.71 10.42
N ALA A 125 14.71 1.96 10.82
CA ALA A 125 15.13 3.12 10.03
C ALA A 125 14.57 3.08 8.58
N GLY A 126 13.29 2.72 8.42
CA GLY A 126 12.59 2.62 7.14
C GLY A 126 12.99 1.42 6.26
N ARG A 127 13.84 0.51 6.77
CA ARG A 127 14.23 -0.71 6.05
C ARG A 127 13.51 -1.92 6.63
N GLU A 128 12.98 -2.76 5.75
CA GLU A 128 12.37 -4.02 6.14
C GLU A 128 13.44 -4.96 6.72
N THR A 129 13.26 -5.39 7.97
CA THR A 129 14.12 -6.36 8.65
C THR A 129 13.47 -7.74 8.72
N ARG A 130 12.13 -7.78 8.67
CA ARG A 130 11.35 -9.00 8.56
C ARG A 130 10.16 -8.78 7.63
N PRO A 131 10.06 -9.53 6.53
CA PRO A 131 8.98 -9.36 5.57
C PRO A 131 7.61 -9.73 6.15
N PRO A 132 6.51 -9.35 5.46
CA PRO A 132 5.17 -9.70 5.87
C PRO A 132 4.98 -11.20 6.04
N HIS A 133 4.51 -11.61 7.21
CA HIS A 133 4.22 -12.99 7.56
C HIS A 133 2.94 -13.08 8.38
N LEU A 134 2.34 -14.26 8.39
CA LEU A 134 1.15 -14.54 9.18
C LEU A 134 1.56 -14.90 10.61
N ALA A 135 0.87 -14.32 11.60
CA ALA A 135 1.09 -14.54 13.01
C ALA A 135 -0.24 -14.72 13.74
N THR A 136 -0.21 -15.47 14.83
CA THR A 136 -1.36 -15.67 15.71
C THR A 136 -1.59 -14.47 16.63
N ALA A 137 -2.78 -14.39 17.25
CA ALA A 137 -3.07 -13.39 18.28
C ALA A 137 -2.12 -13.53 19.49
N GLU A 138 -1.68 -14.76 19.82
CA GLU A 138 -0.72 -15.00 20.89
C GLU A 138 0.66 -14.43 20.54
N GLU A 139 1.16 -14.68 19.33
CA GLU A 139 2.43 -14.10 18.86
C GLU A 139 2.36 -12.56 18.85
N ARG A 140 1.24 -11.98 18.36
CA ARG A 140 1.01 -10.53 18.40
C ARG A 140 1.03 -10.00 19.84
N SER A 141 0.43 -10.69 20.81
CA SER A 141 0.39 -10.26 22.22
C SER A 141 1.76 -10.22 22.90
N ARG A 142 2.73 -10.97 22.37
CA ARG A 142 4.12 -11.03 22.87
C ARG A 142 5.04 -9.99 22.22
N LEU A 143 4.54 -9.19 21.29
CA LEU A 143 5.34 -8.12 20.67
C LEU A 143 5.71 -7.07 21.72
N HIS A 144 6.97 -6.64 21.69
CA HIS A 144 7.49 -5.57 22.53
C HIS A 144 8.03 -4.43 21.67
N GLY A 145 8.05 -3.22 22.22
CA GLY A 145 8.51 -2.03 21.53
C GLY A 145 7.38 -1.28 20.83
N HIS A 146 7.70 -0.58 19.75
CA HIS A 146 6.73 0.23 19.03
C HIS A 146 5.96 -0.65 18.03
N VAL A 147 4.73 -0.98 18.37
CA VAL A 147 3.80 -1.72 17.50
C VAL A 147 2.77 -0.72 16.95
N VAL A 148 2.69 -0.63 15.62
CA VAL A 148 1.67 0.16 14.91
C VAL A 148 0.55 -0.78 14.49
N ASP A 149 -0.61 -0.60 15.11
CA ASP A 149 -1.84 -1.25 14.70
C ASP A 149 -2.44 -0.51 13.50
N VAL A 150 -2.61 -1.22 12.39
CA VAL A 150 -3.04 -0.61 11.13
C VAL A 150 -4.44 0.00 11.26
N SER A 151 -5.35 -0.61 12.02
CA SER A 151 -6.70 -0.08 12.20
C SER A 151 -6.70 1.27 12.94
N ALA A 152 -5.85 1.41 13.95
CA ALA A 152 -5.66 2.67 14.66
C ALA A 152 -4.92 3.73 13.81
N TYR A 153 -3.95 3.30 13.01
CA TYR A 153 -3.22 4.15 12.09
C TYR A 153 -4.16 4.79 11.05
N LEU A 154 -5.06 4.01 10.46
CA LEU A 154 -6.01 4.48 9.44
C LEU A 154 -6.98 5.57 9.94
N GLN A 155 -7.20 5.69 11.24
CA GLN A 155 -8.07 6.73 11.80
C GLN A 155 -7.47 8.14 11.67
N ARG A 156 -6.15 8.27 11.47
CA ARG A 156 -5.42 9.55 11.51
C ARG A 156 -4.53 9.78 10.31
N HIS A 157 -4.21 8.75 9.55
CA HIS A 157 -3.22 8.77 8.49
C HIS A 157 -3.78 8.28 7.17
N ASN A 158 -3.24 8.83 6.08
CA ASN A 158 -3.54 8.40 4.72
C ASN A 158 -2.38 7.55 4.19
N VAL A 159 -2.62 6.28 3.93
CA VAL A 159 -1.58 5.32 3.50
C VAL A 159 -0.98 5.72 2.15
N ALA A 160 -1.79 6.23 1.23
CA ALA A 160 -1.28 6.69 -0.06
C ALA A 160 -0.32 7.89 0.09
N ALA A 161 -0.52 8.75 1.10
CA ALA A 161 0.42 9.83 1.38
C ALA A 161 1.77 9.29 1.87
N GLY A 162 1.78 8.30 2.76
CA GLY A 162 3.00 7.57 3.17
C GLY A 162 3.68 6.90 1.97
N CYS A 163 2.90 6.21 1.13
CA CYS A 163 3.38 5.59 -0.10
C CYS A 163 4.03 6.62 -1.05
N ALA A 164 3.43 7.80 -1.23
CA ALA A 164 4.00 8.87 -2.07
C ALA A 164 5.32 9.41 -1.53
N ARG A 165 5.42 9.66 -0.22
CA ARG A 165 6.68 10.12 0.42
C ARG A 165 7.77 9.07 0.28
N ARG A 166 7.44 7.82 0.53
CA ARG A 166 8.39 6.71 0.39
C ARG A 166 8.85 6.54 -1.06
N ALA A 167 7.95 6.67 -2.04
CA ALA A 167 8.29 6.63 -3.46
C ALA A 167 9.25 7.77 -3.86
N LEU A 168 9.09 8.97 -3.29
CA LEU A 168 10.04 10.07 -3.50
C LEU A 168 11.44 9.75 -2.97
N GLU A 169 11.54 9.17 -1.78
CA GLU A 169 12.82 8.73 -1.19
C GLU A 169 13.50 7.66 -2.06
N ILE A 170 12.73 6.65 -2.51
CA ILE A 170 13.20 5.58 -3.38
C ILE A 170 13.71 6.15 -4.71
N HIS A 171 12.96 7.08 -5.31
CA HIS A 171 13.38 7.74 -6.54
C HIS A 171 14.68 8.53 -6.35
N ARG A 172 14.78 9.35 -5.29
CA ARG A 172 15.98 10.14 -4.96
C ARG A 172 17.21 9.28 -4.68
N SER A 173 17.02 8.10 -4.15
CA SER A 173 18.12 7.14 -3.89
C SER A 173 18.59 6.38 -5.13
N GLY A 174 17.90 6.53 -6.27
CA GLY A 174 18.19 5.78 -7.49
C GLY A 174 17.76 4.30 -7.43
N ALA A 175 16.92 3.92 -6.46
CA ALA A 175 16.52 2.52 -6.25
C ALA A 175 15.21 2.14 -6.95
N LEU A 176 14.67 2.99 -7.83
CA LEU A 176 13.33 2.80 -8.41
C LEU A 176 13.15 1.46 -9.14
N ASP A 177 14.18 0.97 -9.81
CA ASP A 177 14.15 -0.31 -10.53
C ASP A 177 13.82 -1.50 -9.63
N ARG A 178 14.20 -1.45 -8.35
CA ARG A 178 13.88 -2.48 -7.36
C ARG A 178 12.40 -2.49 -6.95
N TYR A 179 11.67 -1.41 -7.24
CA TYR A 179 10.27 -1.20 -6.92
C TYR A 179 9.38 -1.20 -8.17
N ALA A 180 9.93 -1.57 -9.33
CA ALA A 180 9.18 -1.71 -10.58
C ALA A 180 8.34 -3.00 -10.63
N ASP A 181 8.61 -3.97 -9.74
CA ASP A 181 7.84 -5.20 -9.64
C ASP A 181 6.47 -4.94 -9.00
N VAL A 182 5.44 -5.05 -9.80
CA VAL A 182 4.03 -4.85 -9.41
C VAL A 182 3.32 -6.16 -9.06
N THR A 183 4.07 -7.24 -8.78
CA THR A 183 3.50 -8.52 -8.33
C THR A 183 2.90 -8.35 -6.93
N PRO A 184 1.64 -8.79 -6.70
CA PRO A 184 1.03 -8.73 -5.38
C PRO A 184 1.78 -9.53 -4.32
N ILE A 185 1.82 -9.01 -3.08
CA ILE A 185 2.33 -9.75 -1.92
C ILE A 185 1.17 -10.51 -1.29
N TYR A 186 1.15 -11.82 -1.50
CA TYR A 186 0.18 -12.73 -0.88
C TYR A 186 0.85 -13.50 0.26
N VAL A 187 0.63 -13.05 1.49
CA VAL A 187 1.11 -13.76 2.70
C VAL A 187 0.24 -14.98 2.99
N ARG A 188 -1.08 -14.85 2.75
CA ARG A 188 -2.02 -15.98 2.78
C ARG A 188 -2.35 -16.37 1.35
N LEU A 189 -2.26 -17.65 1.04
CA LEU A 189 -2.73 -18.19 -0.25
C LEU A 189 -4.24 -17.94 -0.41
N ALA A 190 -4.67 -17.70 -1.63
CA ALA A 190 -6.09 -17.61 -1.94
C ALA A 190 -6.81 -18.90 -1.52
N GLU A 191 -8.05 -18.79 -1.01
CA GLU A 191 -8.81 -19.99 -0.57
C GLU A 191 -8.95 -21.06 -1.66
N ALA A 192 -8.98 -20.64 -2.92
CA ALA A 192 -9.01 -21.53 -4.07
C ALA A 192 -7.70 -22.32 -4.23
N GLU A 193 -6.55 -21.70 -3.96
CA GLU A 193 -5.23 -22.34 -4.02
C GLU A 193 -5.02 -23.32 -2.86
N VAL A 194 -5.49 -22.96 -1.66
CA VAL A 194 -5.47 -23.84 -0.49
C VAL A 194 -6.31 -25.10 -0.75
N LYS A 195 -7.53 -24.95 -1.31
CA LYS A 195 -8.39 -26.08 -1.69
C LYS A 195 -7.78 -26.94 -2.80
N LEU A 196 -7.04 -26.32 -3.73
CA LEU A 196 -6.36 -27.06 -4.80
C LEU A 196 -5.17 -27.87 -4.29
N GLN A 197 -4.42 -27.32 -3.34
CA GLN A 197 -3.31 -28.02 -2.70
C GLN A 197 -3.81 -29.20 -1.84
N GLN A 198 -4.89 -29.03 -1.10
CA GLN A 198 -5.52 -30.12 -0.33
C GLN A 198 -5.98 -31.26 -1.23
N LYS A 199 -6.63 -30.98 -2.38
CA LYS A 199 -7.05 -31.99 -3.36
C LYS A 199 -5.90 -32.69 -4.08
N ARG A 200 -4.70 -32.14 -4.09
CA ARG A 200 -3.51 -32.79 -4.70
C ARG A 200 -2.73 -33.63 -3.69
N SER A 201 -3.06 -33.53 -2.42
CA SER A 201 -2.43 -34.26 -1.31
C SER A 201 -3.27 -35.45 -0.86
N GLU A 202 -4.49 -35.60 -1.38
CA GLU A 202 -5.39 -36.76 -1.30
C GLU A 202 -5.21 -37.66 -2.54
#